data_0a6d72331b6ffaa0809d73b4e4a0c3df
#
_entry.id   0a6d72331b6ffaa0809d73b4e4a0c3df
#
_cell.length_a   1.000
_cell.length_b   1.000
_cell.length_c   1.000
_cell.angle_alpha   90.00
_cell.angle_beta   90.00
_cell.angle_gamma   90.00
#
_symmetry.space_group_name_H-M   'P 1'
#
loop_
_entity.id
_entity.type
_entity.pdbx_description
1 polymer ?
#
loop_
_entity_poly.entity_id
_entity_poly.type
_entity_poly.pdbx_seq_one_letter_code
_entity_poly.pdbx_strand_id
1 'polypeptide(L)'
;LMLTNPNTVGLFDKNILEITNIIHECGGLCYYDGANLNAVMGTVRPGDMGFDVIHLNLHKTFSTPHGGGGPGSGPVGCKEMLSDFLPSYLVEGEETLHLEKPANSIGEMKSFYGNFLVVVKALTYIKTLGREGIPEASQNAVLNANYMMNKLKDLYPMAYDEICMHEFVMSLADLKKQTGVS
;
A
#
# COMPACT_ATOMS: atom_id res chain seq x y z
N LEU A 1 -6.33 14.58 3.41
CA LEU A 1 -6.97 13.42 2.77
C LEU A 1 -6.16 12.16 3.03
N MET A 2 -6.84 11.06 3.35
CA MET A 2 -6.20 9.74 3.47
C MET A 2 -7.01 8.74 2.61
N LEU A 3 -6.35 8.07 1.70
CA LEU A 3 -6.97 7.03 0.86
C LEU A 3 -5.95 6.03 0.34
N THR A 4 -6.45 4.92 -0.20
CA THR A 4 -5.66 3.93 -0.94
C THR A 4 -6.05 3.95 -2.42
N ASN A 5 -5.07 3.81 -3.32
CA ASN A 5 -5.29 3.73 -4.75
C ASN A 5 -4.36 2.68 -5.39
N PRO A 6 -4.86 1.53 -5.88
CA PRO A 6 -6.30 1.20 -6.00
C PRO A 6 -6.99 1.03 -4.65
N ASN A 7 -8.32 1.17 -4.65
CA ASN A 7 -9.14 1.00 -3.46
C ASN A 7 -9.40 -0.49 -3.13
N THR A 8 -10.06 -0.76 -1.99
CA THR A 8 -10.31 -2.12 -1.48
C THR A 8 -11.34 -2.93 -2.26
N VAL A 9 -12.00 -2.35 -3.25
CA VAL A 9 -12.87 -3.07 -4.19
C VAL A 9 -12.21 -3.31 -5.54
N GLY A 10 -10.91 -3.00 -5.64
CA GLY A 10 -10.09 -3.31 -6.81
C GLY A 10 -10.10 -2.23 -7.91
N LEU A 11 -10.62 -1.05 -7.65
CA LEU A 11 -10.71 0.02 -8.65
C LEU A 11 -9.60 1.06 -8.46
N PHE A 12 -9.01 1.50 -9.56
CA PHE A 12 -8.03 2.59 -9.58
C PHE A 12 -8.75 3.91 -9.88
N ASP A 13 -8.61 4.88 -8.99
CA ASP A 13 -9.16 6.21 -9.21
C ASP A 13 -8.31 6.97 -10.24
N LYS A 14 -8.89 7.16 -11.42
CA LYS A 14 -8.24 7.83 -12.56
C LYS A 14 -8.09 9.33 -12.35
N ASN A 15 -8.87 9.92 -11.45
CA ASN A 15 -8.87 11.35 -11.17
C ASN A 15 -7.95 11.70 -9.99
N ILE A 16 -7.10 10.77 -9.56
CA ILE A 16 -6.28 10.93 -8.35
C ILE A 16 -5.45 12.22 -8.35
N LEU A 17 -4.92 12.65 -9.50
CA LEU A 17 -4.16 13.88 -9.62
C LEU A 17 -5.01 15.13 -9.37
N GLU A 18 -6.24 15.14 -9.87
CA GLU A 18 -7.19 16.23 -9.63
C GLU A 18 -7.58 16.29 -8.15
N ILE A 19 -7.87 15.13 -7.55
CA ILE A 19 -8.23 15.00 -6.14
C ILE A 19 -7.11 15.54 -5.24
N THR A 20 -5.88 15.11 -5.46
CA THR A 20 -4.74 15.55 -4.63
C THR A 20 -4.42 17.04 -4.83
N ASN A 21 -4.57 17.56 -6.06
CA ASN A 21 -4.40 18.98 -6.34
C ASN A 21 -5.43 19.83 -5.59
N ILE A 22 -6.71 19.47 -5.60
CA ILE A 22 -7.76 20.16 -4.84
C ILE A 22 -7.42 20.23 -3.35
N ILE A 23 -6.94 19.12 -2.78
CA ILE A 23 -6.55 19.07 -1.37
C ILE A 23 -5.37 20.01 -1.09
N HIS A 24 -4.36 20.02 -1.96
CA HIS A 24 -3.20 20.91 -1.80
C HIS A 24 -3.58 22.40 -1.95
N GLU A 25 -4.46 22.73 -2.89
CA GLU A 25 -4.99 24.09 -3.05
C GLU A 25 -5.73 24.58 -1.79
N CYS A 26 -6.34 23.68 -1.04
CA CYS A 26 -6.96 23.96 0.25
C CYS A 26 -5.97 23.98 1.42
N GLY A 27 -4.66 23.84 1.19
CA GLY A 27 -3.63 23.76 2.22
C GLY A 27 -3.58 22.43 2.97
N GLY A 28 -4.24 21.38 2.45
CA GLY A 28 -4.27 20.05 3.05
C GLY A 28 -3.11 19.17 2.57
N LEU A 29 -2.92 18.02 3.24
CA LEU A 29 -1.96 16.99 2.88
C LEU A 29 -2.66 15.72 2.45
N CYS A 30 -1.97 14.92 1.63
CA CYS A 30 -2.45 13.65 1.10
C CYS A 30 -1.62 12.49 1.65
N TYR A 31 -2.29 11.56 2.32
CA TYR A 31 -1.70 10.35 2.88
C TYR A 31 -2.11 9.12 2.05
N TYR A 32 -1.13 8.37 1.57
CA TYR A 32 -1.34 7.13 0.84
C TYR A 32 -1.30 5.93 1.80
N ASP A 33 -2.42 5.24 1.90
CA ASP A 33 -2.46 3.92 2.51
C ASP A 33 -1.93 2.89 1.51
N GLY A 34 -0.72 2.40 1.74
CA GLY A 34 -0.02 1.48 0.87
C GLY A 34 -0.41 0.01 1.04
N ALA A 35 -1.54 -0.28 1.68
CA ALA A 35 -2.04 -1.65 1.85
C ALA A 35 -2.29 -2.37 0.52
N ASN A 36 -2.71 -1.64 -0.51
CA ASN A 36 -3.03 -2.15 -1.85
C ASN A 36 -1.93 -1.89 -2.89
N LEU A 37 -0.67 -1.79 -2.47
CA LEU A 37 0.46 -1.57 -3.38
C LEU A 37 0.68 -2.71 -4.39
N ASN A 38 0.11 -3.88 -4.16
CA ASN A 38 0.30 -5.10 -4.96
C ASN A 38 0.08 -4.90 -6.47
N ALA A 39 -0.88 -4.06 -6.84
CA ALA A 39 -1.21 -3.82 -8.25
C ALA A 39 -0.34 -2.78 -8.94
N VAL A 40 0.37 -1.94 -8.18
CA VAL A 40 1.09 -0.77 -8.72
C VAL A 40 2.58 -0.79 -8.40
N MET A 41 3.04 -1.75 -7.61
CA MET A 41 4.44 -1.91 -7.22
C MET A 41 5.36 -1.98 -8.45
N GLY A 42 6.34 -1.08 -8.51
CA GLY A 42 7.25 -0.98 -9.63
C GLY A 42 6.68 -0.32 -10.90
N THR A 43 5.40 0.05 -10.91
CA THR A 43 4.71 0.69 -12.05
C THR A 43 4.36 2.15 -11.77
N VAL A 44 3.82 2.45 -10.59
CA VAL A 44 3.44 3.79 -10.18
C VAL A 44 4.09 4.13 -8.84
N ARG A 45 4.59 5.34 -8.71
CA ARG A 45 5.07 5.87 -7.43
C ARG A 45 3.99 6.74 -6.80
N PRO A 46 3.57 6.47 -5.55
CA PRO A 46 2.53 7.26 -4.89
C PRO A 46 2.82 8.76 -4.84
N GLY A 47 4.09 9.15 -4.71
CA GLY A 47 4.49 10.56 -4.79
C GLY A 47 4.13 11.25 -6.11
N ASP A 48 4.16 10.51 -7.24
CA ASP A 48 3.78 11.03 -8.55
C ASP A 48 2.25 11.21 -8.68
N MET A 49 1.47 10.54 -7.84
CA MET A 49 0.02 10.73 -7.71
C MET A 49 -0.35 11.89 -6.77
N GLY A 50 0.64 12.64 -6.26
CA GLY A 50 0.40 13.79 -5.38
C GLY A 50 0.39 13.49 -3.89
N PHE A 51 0.68 12.26 -3.45
CA PHE A 51 0.72 11.93 -2.03
C PHE A 51 1.98 12.46 -1.35
N ASP A 52 1.82 12.92 -0.11
CA ASP A 52 2.87 13.52 0.71
C ASP A 52 3.45 12.55 1.73
N VAL A 53 2.65 11.60 2.17
CA VAL A 53 3.01 10.55 3.11
C VAL A 53 2.53 9.20 2.58
N ILE A 54 3.30 8.16 2.83
CA ILE A 54 2.95 6.77 2.53
C ILE A 54 3.32 5.86 3.70
N HIS A 55 2.47 4.88 4.00
CA HIS A 55 2.92 3.68 4.71
C HIS A 55 2.80 2.45 3.83
N LEU A 56 3.62 1.44 4.09
CA LEU A 56 3.57 0.14 3.42
C LEU A 56 3.27 -0.97 4.42
N ASN A 57 2.55 -1.99 3.98
CA ASN A 57 2.35 -3.21 4.75
C ASN A 57 3.26 -4.32 4.22
N LEU A 58 4.32 -4.63 4.95
CA LEU A 58 5.27 -5.66 4.52
C LEU A 58 4.63 -7.05 4.44
N HIS A 59 3.66 -7.32 5.31
CA HIS A 59 2.90 -8.56 5.34
C HIS A 59 1.84 -8.72 4.23
N LYS A 60 1.69 -7.74 3.36
CA LYS A 60 0.85 -7.79 2.17
C LYS A 60 1.71 -7.87 0.93
N THR A 61 2.24 -6.75 0.48
CA THR A 61 2.97 -6.61 -0.79
C THR A 61 4.32 -7.31 -0.80
N PHE A 62 4.99 -7.41 0.35
CA PHE A 62 6.37 -7.93 0.43
C PHE A 62 6.46 -9.34 1.06
N SER A 63 5.35 -10.07 1.11
CA SER A 63 5.30 -11.50 1.46
C SER A 63 5.89 -11.86 2.82
N THR A 64 5.81 -10.95 3.79
CA THR A 64 6.29 -11.21 5.16
C THR A 64 5.17 -11.76 6.05
N PRO A 65 5.50 -12.42 7.17
CA PRO A 65 4.49 -12.88 8.11
C PRO A 65 3.79 -11.71 8.80
N HIS A 66 2.51 -11.90 9.13
CA HIS A 66 1.66 -11.01 9.91
C HIS A 66 1.46 -11.54 11.34
N GLY A 67 1.50 -12.87 11.51
CA GLY A 67 1.40 -13.54 12.81
C GLY A 67 0.08 -13.32 13.54
N GLY A 68 -1.02 -13.17 12.82
CA GLY A 68 -2.33 -12.91 13.42
C GLY A 68 -2.45 -11.53 14.12
N GLY A 69 -1.65 -10.55 13.68
CA GLY A 69 -1.59 -9.21 14.26
C GLY A 69 -0.36 -8.97 15.17
N GLY A 70 0.60 -9.92 15.17
CA GLY A 70 1.83 -9.85 15.97
C GLY A 70 2.98 -9.14 15.25
N PRO A 71 3.86 -9.86 14.52
CA PRO A 71 5.13 -9.31 14.01
C PRO A 71 4.98 -8.47 12.73
N GLY A 72 3.85 -7.84 12.51
CA GLY A 72 3.66 -6.92 11.38
C GLY A 72 4.65 -5.77 11.43
N SER A 73 5.07 -5.29 10.25
CA SER A 73 5.94 -4.13 10.11
C SER A 73 5.59 -3.37 8.84
N GLY A 74 5.89 -2.08 8.82
CA GLY A 74 5.62 -1.22 7.68
C GLY A 74 6.41 0.06 7.73
N PRO A 75 7.27 0.33 6.74
CA PRO A 75 7.94 1.61 6.64
C PRO A 75 6.94 2.73 6.35
N VAL A 76 7.25 3.91 6.85
CA VAL A 76 6.58 5.17 6.51
C VAL A 76 7.58 6.04 5.77
N GLY A 77 7.14 6.59 4.65
CA GLY A 77 7.90 7.58 3.89
C GLY A 77 7.10 8.88 3.78
N CYS A 78 7.79 9.98 3.65
CA CYS A 78 7.18 11.29 3.44
C CYS A 78 8.00 12.16 2.50
N LYS A 79 7.39 13.24 2.00
CA LYS A 79 8.12 14.30 1.32
C LYS A 79 8.98 15.08 2.32
N GLU A 80 10.04 15.72 1.80
CA GLU A 80 11.04 16.48 2.58
C GLU A 80 10.41 17.47 3.56
N MET A 81 9.35 18.18 3.16
CA MET A 81 8.67 19.16 3.99
C MET A 81 8.09 18.59 5.30
N LEU A 82 8.04 17.26 5.45
CA LEU A 82 7.54 16.56 6.64
C LEU A 82 8.64 15.83 7.40
N SER A 83 9.89 15.85 6.93
CA SER A 83 11.00 15.10 7.55
C SER A 83 11.23 15.48 9.00
N ASP A 84 11.15 16.78 9.33
CA ASP A 84 11.34 17.29 10.69
C ASP A 84 10.27 16.82 11.70
N PHE A 85 9.16 16.31 11.22
CA PHE A 85 8.04 15.85 12.05
C PHE A 85 8.02 14.32 12.25
N LEU A 86 8.94 13.60 11.61
CA LEU A 86 8.99 12.14 11.72
C LEU A 86 9.15 11.70 13.18
N PRO A 87 8.38 10.69 13.62
CA PRO A 87 8.55 10.11 14.94
C PRO A 87 9.89 9.36 15.01
N SER A 88 10.45 9.25 16.24
CA SER A 88 11.70 8.54 16.46
C SER A 88 12.96 9.32 16.07
N TYR A 89 14.11 8.66 16.18
CA TYR A 89 15.42 9.21 15.83
C TYR A 89 15.81 8.82 14.41
N LEU A 90 16.49 9.73 13.73
CA LEU A 90 17.14 9.48 12.44
C LEU A 90 18.59 9.08 12.67
N VAL A 91 19.13 8.33 11.72
CA VAL A 91 20.57 7.99 11.70
C VAL A 91 21.27 9.01 10.83
N GLU A 92 22.11 9.82 11.42
CA GLU A 92 22.86 10.88 10.76
C GLU A 92 24.37 10.61 10.81
N GLY A 93 25.12 11.28 9.92
CA GLY A 93 26.58 11.20 9.84
C GLY A 93 27.08 10.32 8.69
N GLU A 94 28.27 10.65 8.17
CA GLU A 94 28.91 9.91 7.08
C GLU A 94 30.00 8.96 7.61
N GLU A 95 30.95 9.48 8.43
CA GLU A 95 32.06 8.69 8.99
C GLU A 95 31.68 8.09 10.36
N THR A 96 30.97 8.85 11.18
CA THR A 96 30.50 8.42 12.49
C THR A 96 28.99 8.56 12.55
N LEU A 97 28.30 7.43 12.56
CA LEU A 97 26.85 7.40 12.65
C LEU A 97 26.40 7.72 14.08
N HIS A 98 25.40 8.58 14.20
CA HIS A 98 24.77 8.92 15.48
C HIS A 98 23.24 9.03 15.29
N LEU A 99 22.53 8.99 16.41
CA LEU A 99 21.07 9.15 16.41
C LEU A 99 20.73 10.61 16.70
N GLU A 100 19.96 11.23 15.81
CA GLU A 100 19.48 12.60 15.97
C GLU A 100 17.96 12.63 15.96
N LYS A 101 17.39 13.43 16.87
CA LYS A 101 15.94 13.63 16.92
C LYS A 101 15.58 14.82 16.03
N PRO A 102 14.65 14.66 15.06
CA PRO A 102 14.17 15.78 14.26
C PRO A 102 13.59 16.88 15.13
N ALA A 103 13.83 18.14 14.76
CA ALA A 103 13.52 19.31 15.58
C ALA A 103 12.06 19.41 16.02
N ASN A 104 11.12 19.02 15.16
CA ASN A 104 9.69 19.05 15.41
C ASN A 104 9.08 17.66 15.64
N SER A 105 9.91 16.64 15.89
CA SER A 105 9.44 15.27 16.11
C SER A 105 8.54 15.17 17.34
N ILE A 106 7.43 14.45 17.19
CA ILE A 106 6.53 14.10 18.30
C ILE A 106 7.15 13.07 19.27
N GLY A 107 8.34 12.55 18.98
CA GLY A 107 9.05 11.55 19.77
C GLY A 107 8.78 10.12 19.31
N GLU A 108 9.25 9.16 20.10
CA GLU A 108 9.10 7.74 19.80
C GLU A 108 7.64 7.28 19.96
N MET A 109 7.12 6.62 18.91
CA MET A 109 5.79 5.99 18.93
C MET A 109 5.83 4.59 19.52
N LYS A 110 6.98 3.91 19.44
CA LYS A 110 7.27 2.58 19.98
C LYS A 110 8.70 2.56 20.48
N SER A 111 8.99 1.62 21.38
CA SER A 111 10.33 1.41 21.96
C SER A 111 11.32 0.73 21.01
N PHE A 112 10.98 0.52 19.75
CA PHE A 112 11.80 -0.13 18.74
C PHE A 112 11.40 0.30 17.32
N TYR A 113 12.31 0.14 16.36
CA TYR A 113 12.17 0.61 14.99
C TYR A 113 11.41 -0.35 14.05
N GLY A 114 10.80 -1.38 14.56
CA GLY A 114 10.07 -2.39 13.80
C GLY A 114 10.66 -3.79 13.97
N ASN A 115 9.97 -4.78 13.44
CA ASN A 115 10.39 -6.19 13.55
C ASN A 115 11.52 -6.48 12.56
N PHE A 116 12.75 -6.48 13.03
CA PHE A 116 13.96 -6.59 12.23
C PHE A 116 13.93 -7.77 11.24
N LEU A 117 13.57 -8.98 11.70
CA LEU A 117 13.52 -10.15 10.81
C LEU A 117 12.43 -10.03 9.73
N VAL A 118 11.34 -9.32 9.98
CA VAL A 118 10.31 -9.02 8.99
C VAL A 118 10.87 -8.09 7.92
N VAL A 119 11.62 -7.07 8.32
CA VAL A 119 12.30 -6.16 7.38
C VAL A 119 13.34 -6.91 6.54
N VAL A 120 14.12 -7.81 7.13
CA VAL A 120 15.09 -8.66 6.40
C VAL A 120 14.39 -9.55 5.38
N LYS A 121 13.24 -10.15 5.72
CA LYS A 121 12.45 -10.95 4.78
C LYS A 121 11.92 -10.10 3.62
N ALA A 122 11.40 -8.91 3.89
CA ALA A 122 10.97 -7.99 2.84
C ALA A 122 12.14 -7.60 1.91
N LEU A 123 13.30 -7.30 2.47
CA LEU A 123 14.51 -7.01 1.69
C LEU A 123 14.92 -8.20 0.82
N THR A 124 14.85 -9.42 1.36
CA THR A 124 15.14 -10.65 0.62
C THR A 124 14.19 -10.83 -0.55
N TYR A 125 12.89 -10.62 -0.32
CA TYR A 125 11.87 -10.66 -1.37
C TYR A 125 12.18 -9.65 -2.50
N ILE A 126 12.46 -8.39 -2.15
CA ILE A 126 12.81 -7.34 -3.11
C ILE A 126 14.06 -7.70 -3.91
N LYS A 127 15.11 -8.19 -3.24
CA LYS A 127 16.36 -8.59 -3.90
C LYS A 127 16.19 -9.83 -4.80
N THR A 128 15.33 -10.76 -4.42
CA THR A 128 15.07 -11.98 -5.20
C THR A 128 14.33 -11.65 -6.50
N LEU A 129 13.31 -10.82 -6.45
CA LEU A 129 12.55 -10.40 -7.63
C LEU A 129 13.33 -9.40 -8.49
N GLY A 130 14.06 -8.51 -7.85
CA GLY A 130 14.84 -7.47 -8.53
C GLY A 130 13.97 -6.46 -9.28
N ARG A 131 14.63 -5.67 -10.12
CA ARG A 131 14.02 -4.57 -10.86
C ARG A 131 12.93 -5.03 -11.84
N GLU A 132 13.09 -6.20 -12.41
CA GLU A 132 12.19 -6.74 -13.44
C GLU A 132 11.05 -7.55 -12.82
N GLY A 133 11.35 -8.40 -11.84
CA GLY A 133 10.36 -9.27 -11.21
C GLY A 133 9.34 -8.54 -10.35
N ILE A 134 9.67 -7.37 -9.78
CA ILE A 134 8.72 -6.58 -9.00
C ILE A 134 7.54 -6.07 -9.84
N PRO A 135 7.73 -5.34 -10.95
CA PRO A 135 6.63 -4.93 -11.81
C PRO A 135 5.92 -6.12 -12.48
N GLU A 136 6.66 -7.19 -12.83
CA GLU A 136 6.07 -8.41 -13.39
C GLU A 136 5.10 -9.07 -12.40
N ALA A 137 5.45 -9.15 -11.12
CA ALA A 137 4.56 -9.67 -10.08
C ALA A 137 3.26 -8.85 -9.98
N SER A 138 3.35 -7.51 -10.03
CA SER A 138 2.18 -6.62 -10.01
C SER A 138 1.31 -6.80 -11.26
N GLN A 139 1.90 -6.84 -12.43
CA GLN A 139 1.18 -7.04 -13.70
C GLN A 139 0.47 -8.40 -13.73
N ASN A 140 1.13 -9.45 -13.30
CA ASN A 140 0.55 -10.78 -13.20
C ASN A 140 -0.59 -10.84 -12.18
N ALA A 141 -0.51 -10.12 -11.07
CA ALA A 141 -1.59 -10.03 -10.10
C ALA A 141 -2.84 -9.39 -10.71
N VAL A 142 -2.69 -8.30 -11.46
CA VAL A 142 -3.78 -7.63 -12.18
C VAL A 142 -4.35 -8.53 -13.27
N LEU A 143 -3.50 -9.16 -14.08
CA LEU A 143 -3.93 -10.09 -15.13
C LEU A 143 -4.74 -11.26 -14.56
N ASN A 144 -4.25 -11.89 -13.50
CA ASN A 144 -4.91 -13.02 -12.85
C ASN A 144 -6.27 -12.64 -12.26
N ALA A 145 -6.38 -11.48 -11.62
CA ALA A 145 -7.65 -10.98 -11.07
C ALA A 145 -8.68 -10.78 -12.18
N ASN A 146 -8.32 -10.10 -13.27
CA ASN A 146 -9.21 -9.89 -14.41
C ASN A 146 -9.58 -11.19 -15.13
N TYR A 147 -8.63 -12.11 -15.29
CA TYR A 147 -8.91 -13.44 -15.85
C TYR A 147 -9.94 -14.19 -14.99
N MET A 148 -9.72 -14.24 -13.68
CA MET A 148 -10.63 -14.93 -12.76
C MET A 148 -12.00 -14.26 -12.72
N MET A 149 -12.08 -12.95 -12.67
CA MET A 149 -13.33 -12.19 -12.74
C MET A 149 -14.11 -12.53 -14.01
N ASN A 150 -13.45 -12.52 -15.17
CA ASN A 150 -14.10 -12.86 -16.45
C ASN A 150 -14.59 -14.31 -16.52
N LYS A 151 -13.93 -15.24 -15.83
CA LYS A 151 -14.38 -16.65 -15.76
C LYS A 151 -15.57 -16.85 -14.85
N LEU A 152 -15.74 -15.98 -13.87
CA LEU A 152 -16.74 -16.12 -12.80
C LEU A 152 -17.97 -15.22 -12.99
N LYS A 153 -17.89 -14.18 -13.81
CA LYS A 153 -18.96 -13.17 -13.95
C LYS A 153 -20.31 -13.72 -14.45
N ASP A 154 -20.28 -14.82 -15.21
CA ASP A 154 -21.51 -15.47 -15.68
C ASP A 154 -22.15 -16.35 -14.58
N LEU A 155 -21.42 -16.68 -13.54
CA LEU A 155 -21.87 -17.50 -12.41
C LEU A 155 -22.25 -16.67 -11.18
N TYR A 156 -21.54 -15.55 -10.97
CA TYR A 156 -21.71 -14.69 -9.82
C TYR A 156 -21.79 -13.21 -10.25
N PRO A 157 -22.77 -12.46 -9.74
CA PRO A 157 -22.81 -11.02 -10.00
C PRO A 157 -21.56 -10.32 -9.50
N MET A 158 -20.92 -9.52 -10.33
CA MET A 158 -19.82 -8.64 -9.94
C MET A 158 -20.36 -7.37 -9.31
N ALA A 159 -19.75 -6.90 -8.22
CA ALA A 159 -20.12 -5.64 -7.61
C ALA A 159 -19.82 -4.45 -8.55
N TYR A 160 -18.73 -4.59 -9.33
CA TYR A 160 -18.31 -3.65 -10.38
C TYR A 160 -17.91 -4.45 -11.60
N ASP A 161 -18.57 -4.23 -12.74
CA ASP A 161 -18.28 -4.91 -14.00
C ASP A 161 -17.39 -4.03 -14.89
N GLU A 162 -16.19 -3.75 -14.39
CA GLU A 162 -15.14 -3.02 -15.12
C GLU A 162 -13.78 -3.65 -14.84
N ILE A 163 -12.76 -3.25 -15.59
CA ILE A 163 -11.39 -3.75 -15.39
C ILE A 163 -10.95 -3.44 -13.96
N CYS A 164 -10.67 -4.48 -13.22
CA CYS A 164 -10.15 -4.39 -11.86
C CYS A 164 -8.62 -4.35 -11.81
N MET A 165 -8.08 -3.93 -10.70
CA MET A 165 -6.66 -4.06 -10.41
C MET A 165 -6.35 -5.49 -9.91
N HIS A 166 -5.73 -5.69 -8.75
CA HIS A 166 -5.33 -7.02 -8.28
C HIS A 166 -6.43 -7.78 -7.51
N GLU A 167 -7.60 -7.20 -7.36
CA GLU A 167 -8.74 -7.78 -6.63
C GLU A 167 -10.06 -7.31 -7.23
N PHE A 168 -11.12 -8.04 -6.95
CA PHE A 168 -12.49 -7.71 -7.36
C PHE A 168 -13.48 -8.26 -6.34
N VAL A 169 -14.72 -7.79 -6.38
CA VAL A 169 -15.76 -8.19 -5.45
C VAL A 169 -16.91 -8.85 -6.19
N MET A 170 -17.25 -10.08 -5.76
CA MET A 170 -18.46 -10.81 -6.17
C MET A 170 -19.54 -10.65 -5.11
N SER A 171 -20.78 -10.46 -5.52
CA SER A 171 -21.93 -10.44 -4.64
C SER A 171 -22.59 -11.82 -4.54
N LEU A 172 -22.81 -12.30 -3.33
CA LEU A 172 -23.59 -13.51 -3.07
C LEU A 172 -25.01 -13.20 -2.54
N ALA A 173 -25.43 -11.94 -2.63
CA ALA A 173 -26.71 -11.48 -2.08
C ALA A 173 -27.91 -12.26 -2.67
N ASP A 174 -27.92 -12.48 -3.98
CA ASP A 174 -29.00 -13.19 -4.66
C ASP A 174 -29.00 -14.69 -4.30
N LEU A 175 -27.83 -15.30 -4.23
CA LEU A 175 -27.70 -16.69 -3.80
C LEU A 175 -28.19 -16.88 -2.37
N LYS A 176 -27.79 -15.98 -1.48
CA LYS A 176 -28.30 -15.98 -0.09
C LYS A 176 -29.82 -15.85 -0.03
N LYS A 177 -30.40 -14.95 -0.82
CA LYS A 177 -31.86 -14.75 -0.88
C LYS A 177 -32.59 -15.99 -1.40
N GLN A 178 -32.02 -16.70 -2.37
CA GLN A 178 -32.61 -17.91 -2.97
C GLN A 178 -32.49 -19.14 -2.08
N THR A 179 -31.36 -19.31 -1.41
CA THR A 179 -31.01 -20.55 -0.68
C THR A 179 -31.15 -20.44 0.84
N GLY A 180 -31.17 -19.22 1.39
CA GLY A 180 -31.11 -18.98 2.83
C GLY A 180 -29.76 -19.25 3.46
N VAL A 181 -28.73 -19.64 2.68
CA VAL A 181 -27.35 -19.87 3.16
C VAL A 181 -26.62 -18.54 3.31
N SER A 182 -25.93 -18.34 4.46
CA SER A 182 -25.17 -17.12 4.76
C SER A 182 -23.70 -17.44 5.04
#